data_4d659b6123e1ea9803442f4ffa05ed91
#
_entry.id   4d659b6123e1ea9803442f4ffa05ed91
#
_cell.length_a   1.000
_cell.length_b   1.000
_cell.length_c   1.000
_cell.angle_alpha   90.00
_cell.angle_beta   90.00
_cell.angle_gamma   90.00
#
_symmetry.space_group_name_H-M   'P 1'
#
loop_
_entity.id
_entity.type
_entity.pdbx_description
1 polymer ?
#
loop_
_entity_poly.entity_id
_entity_poly.type
_entity_poly.pdbx_seq_one_letter_code
_entity_poly.pdbx_strand_id
1 'polypeptide(L)'
;MRGNKEKDITQKTLEMYNDVFADIINVLLFNGEKVVTEDSLTDVLQESILKMDGRIRAQYRDIAKYWHNSKIKLSMFGLENQTKPEKLMPLRVFGYDGAEYVQQAKKENSKETKYPVITLVLYFGYNCRWNQPKSLFELLDIDERIKPYVNDFKMNLFEIAYLDREKIDMFKSDFWILADYLYQMRVNKDYVAGDTVIKHVDELLMLMTAMTRDYRFEKTINEVKGKEHVTMCEVLDRVEARGIEKGREEGIKEGTVNVLISLVKDGILSIADAAKRANMSEENFIQYIK
;
A
#
# COMPACT_ATOMS: atom_id res chain seq x y z
N MET A 1 -3.03 7.84 15.28
CA MET A 1 -2.59 6.43 15.39
C MET A 1 -3.56 5.40 14.77
N ARG A 2 -4.86 5.67 14.57
CA ARG A 2 -5.80 4.75 13.88
C ARG A 2 -5.52 4.58 12.38
N GLY A 3 -5.12 5.64 11.66
CA GLY A 3 -4.93 5.58 10.21
C GLY A 3 -3.80 4.68 9.69
N ASN A 4 -2.79 4.37 10.51
CA ASN A 4 -1.68 3.50 10.08
C ASN A 4 -2.04 2.01 10.11
N LYS A 5 -2.91 1.58 11.07
CA LYS A 5 -3.30 0.16 11.18
C LYS A 5 -4.24 -0.29 10.06
N GLU A 6 -5.20 0.58 9.66
CA GLU A 6 -6.13 0.28 8.55
C GLU A 6 -5.39 0.15 7.23
N LYS A 7 -4.38 1.01 7.03
CA LYS A 7 -3.53 1.03 5.84
C LYS A 7 -2.70 -0.25 5.67
N ASP A 8 -2.11 -0.74 6.76
CA ASP A 8 -1.32 -1.97 6.75
C ASP A 8 -2.18 -3.21 6.49
N ILE A 9 -3.38 -3.28 7.09
CA ILE A 9 -4.30 -4.41 6.90
C ILE A 9 -4.77 -4.49 5.45
N THR A 10 -5.05 -3.36 4.82
CA THR A 10 -5.57 -3.30 3.45
C THR A 10 -4.52 -3.67 2.42
N GLN A 11 -3.29 -3.18 2.58
CA GLN A 11 -2.17 -3.53 1.70
C GLN A 11 -1.86 -5.02 1.70
N LYS A 12 -2.02 -5.69 2.84
CA LYS A 12 -1.79 -7.12 3.00
C LYS A 12 -2.75 -7.99 2.19
N THR A 13 -3.95 -7.51 1.91
CA THR A 13 -5.00 -8.34 1.35
C THR A 13 -4.76 -8.68 -0.12
N LEU A 14 -4.40 -7.72 -0.98
CA LEU A 14 -4.15 -7.97 -2.40
C LEU A 14 -2.97 -8.94 -2.61
N GLU A 15 -1.88 -8.73 -1.92
CA GLU A 15 -0.65 -9.54 -2.04
C GLU A 15 -0.76 -10.91 -1.34
N MET A 16 -1.83 -11.16 -0.57
CA MET A 16 -2.10 -12.49 -0.02
C MET A 16 -2.55 -13.49 -1.10
N TYR A 17 -3.08 -13.02 -2.23
CA TYR A 17 -3.43 -13.88 -3.34
C TYR A 17 -2.19 -14.46 -4.00
N ASN A 18 -2.17 -15.77 -4.22
CA ASN A 18 -0.99 -16.47 -4.75
C ASN A 18 -0.64 -16.03 -6.17
N ASP A 19 -1.62 -15.68 -7.01
CA ASP A 19 -1.38 -15.15 -8.35
C ASP A 19 -0.66 -13.79 -8.31
N VAL A 20 -1.09 -12.89 -7.43
CA VAL A 20 -0.47 -11.58 -7.24
C VAL A 20 0.94 -11.73 -6.64
N PHE A 21 1.07 -12.56 -5.61
CA PHE A 21 2.36 -12.79 -4.95
C PHE A 21 3.36 -13.41 -5.91
N ALA A 22 2.98 -14.46 -6.64
CA ALA A 22 3.84 -15.11 -7.62
C ALA A 22 4.27 -14.15 -8.73
N ASP A 23 3.35 -13.31 -9.22
CA ASP A 23 3.63 -12.31 -10.24
C ASP A 23 4.66 -11.28 -9.77
N ILE A 24 4.51 -10.75 -8.56
CA ILE A 24 5.48 -9.83 -7.93
C ILE A 24 6.87 -10.47 -7.89
N ILE A 25 6.97 -11.70 -7.36
CA ILE A 25 8.26 -12.40 -7.25
C ILE A 25 8.87 -12.66 -8.63
N ASN A 26 8.07 -13.15 -9.60
CA ASN A 26 8.54 -13.44 -10.95
C ASN A 26 9.05 -12.19 -11.65
N VAL A 27 8.33 -11.09 -11.56
CA VAL A 27 8.76 -9.84 -12.20
C VAL A 27 9.98 -9.25 -11.52
N LEU A 28 9.98 -9.15 -10.20
CA LEU A 28 11.04 -8.43 -9.49
C LEU A 28 12.35 -9.22 -9.37
N LEU A 29 12.29 -10.54 -9.15
CA LEU A 29 13.47 -11.38 -8.95
C LEU A 29 13.88 -12.15 -10.21
N PHE A 30 12.92 -12.56 -11.04
CA PHE A 30 13.17 -13.43 -12.20
C PHE A 30 12.92 -12.75 -13.54
N ASN A 31 12.82 -11.42 -13.55
CA ASN A 31 12.68 -10.60 -14.76
C ASN A 31 11.49 -11.02 -15.66
N GLY A 32 10.37 -11.40 -15.04
CA GLY A 32 9.14 -11.83 -15.71
C GLY A 32 9.12 -13.30 -16.12
N GLU A 33 10.21 -14.06 -15.91
CA GLU A 33 10.20 -15.50 -16.09
C GLU A 33 9.28 -16.16 -15.06
N LYS A 34 8.39 -17.07 -15.51
CA LYS A 34 7.43 -17.77 -14.66
C LYS A 34 8.11 -18.90 -13.89
N VAL A 35 8.90 -18.56 -12.87
CA VAL A 35 9.63 -19.49 -12.00
C VAL A 35 8.77 -19.93 -10.82
N VAL A 36 8.05 -18.99 -10.22
CA VAL A 36 7.14 -19.24 -9.10
C VAL A 36 5.71 -19.34 -9.63
N THR A 37 5.01 -20.44 -9.30
CA THR A 37 3.61 -20.65 -9.68
C THR A 37 2.71 -20.53 -8.45
N GLU A 38 1.43 -20.23 -8.65
CA GLU A 38 0.43 -20.10 -7.58
C GLU A 38 0.38 -21.35 -6.70
N ASP A 39 0.38 -22.54 -7.32
CA ASP A 39 0.31 -23.83 -6.62
C ASP A 39 1.60 -24.18 -5.86
N SER A 40 2.71 -23.50 -6.19
CA SER A 40 3.99 -23.69 -5.49
C SER A 40 4.12 -22.87 -4.21
N LEU A 41 3.13 -22.04 -3.88
CA LEU A 41 3.13 -21.14 -2.74
C LEU A 41 2.20 -21.64 -1.63
N THR A 42 2.68 -21.58 -0.39
CA THR A 42 1.87 -21.80 0.81
C THR A 42 2.11 -20.70 1.83
N ASP A 43 1.05 -20.29 2.53
CA ASP A 43 1.14 -19.21 3.50
C ASP A 43 2.01 -19.60 4.70
N VAL A 44 2.78 -18.64 5.19
CA VAL A 44 3.47 -18.73 6.47
C VAL A 44 2.53 -18.20 7.55
N LEU A 45 2.33 -18.96 8.62
CA LEU A 45 1.63 -18.45 9.80
C LEU A 45 2.44 -17.26 10.36
N GLN A 46 1.81 -16.10 10.42
CA GLN A 46 2.46 -14.80 10.67
C GLN A 46 3.13 -14.62 12.03
N GLU A 47 3.16 -15.63 12.88
CA GLU A 47 3.75 -15.52 14.21
C GLU A 47 5.23 -15.92 14.25
N SER A 48 6.11 -14.99 13.86
CA SER A 48 7.52 -15.05 14.27
C SER A 48 7.64 -14.47 15.68
N ILE A 49 7.48 -15.31 16.70
CA ILE A 49 7.63 -14.90 18.09
C ILE A 49 9.10 -14.93 18.47
N LEU A 50 9.75 -13.79 18.51
CA LEU A 50 11.07 -13.63 19.14
C LEU A 50 10.88 -13.41 20.65
N LYS A 51 11.26 -14.41 21.46
CA LYS A 51 11.45 -14.22 22.89
C LYS A 51 12.86 -13.66 23.13
N MET A 52 12.96 -12.35 23.31
CA MET A 52 14.16 -11.69 23.84
C MET A 52 13.87 -11.18 25.24
N ASP A 53 14.74 -11.49 26.21
CA ASP A 53 14.72 -10.99 27.59
C ASP A 53 13.37 -11.16 28.34
N GLY A 54 12.71 -12.31 28.18
CA GLY A 54 11.45 -12.58 28.89
C GLY A 54 10.25 -11.76 28.42
N ARG A 55 10.40 -10.91 27.42
CA ARG A 55 9.30 -10.16 26.78
C ARG A 55 8.99 -10.77 25.42
N ILE A 56 7.71 -11.07 25.18
CA ILE A 56 7.20 -11.48 23.88
C ILE A 56 7.14 -10.24 23.01
N ARG A 57 8.06 -10.10 22.04
CA ARG A 57 7.92 -9.13 20.95
C ARG A 57 7.51 -9.90 19.71
N ALA A 58 6.27 -9.74 19.31
CA ALA A 58 5.83 -10.18 18.01
C ALA A 58 6.47 -9.27 16.94
N GLN A 59 7.32 -9.83 16.10
CA GLN A 59 7.77 -9.18 14.87
C GLN A 59 6.93 -9.75 13.73
N TYR A 60 6.20 -8.89 13.04
CA TYR A 60 5.34 -9.27 11.94
C TYR A 60 5.97 -8.77 10.64
N ARG A 61 6.19 -9.66 9.68
CA ARG A 61 6.26 -9.29 8.28
C ARG A 61 4.87 -8.98 7.78
N ASP A 62 4.79 -8.17 6.75
CA ASP A 62 3.49 -7.88 6.16
C ASP A 62 2.91 -9.14 5.54
N ILE A 63 3.62 -9.81 4.66
CA ILE A 63 3.22 -11.09 4.05
C ILE A 63 4.43 -12.00 3.91
N ALA A 64 4.25 -13.29 4.10
CA ALA A 64 5.27 -14.28 3.81
C ALA A 64 4.65 -15.58 3.28
N LYS A 65 5.33 -16.20 2.31
CA LYS A 65 4.94 -17.48 1.72
C LYS A 65 6.15 -18.38 1.56
N TYR A 66 5.93 -19.68 1.80
CA TYR A 66 6.90 -20.70 1.41
C TYR A 66 6.74 -21.01 -0.07
N TRP A 67 7.86 -21.09 -0.76
CA TRP A 67 7.93 -21.58 -2.12
C TRP A 67 8.41 -23.03 -2.12
N HIS A 68 7.69 -23.90 -2.79
CA HIS A 68 7.95 -25.33 -2.82
C HIS A 68 8.21 -25.83 -4.24
N ASN A 69 9.10 -26.83 -4.33
CA ASN A 69 9.17 -27.73 -5.48
C ASN A 69 8.72 -29.11 -5.01
N SER A 70 7.52 -29.54 -5.40
CA SER A 70 6.88 -30.76 -4.92
C SER A 70 6.76 -30.76 -3.37
N LYS A 71 7.56 -31.56 -2.66
CA LYS A 71 7.52 -31.69 -1.19
C LYS A 71 8.62 -30.91 -0.47
N ILE A 72 9.53 -30.27 -1.21
CA ILE A 72 10.72 -29.60 -0.65
C ILE A 72 10.50 -28.10 -0.64
N LYS A 73 10.71 -27.46 0.50
CA LYS A 73 10.75 -26.00 0.62
C LYS A 73 12.05 -25.49 0.00
N LEU A 74 11.93 -24.69 -1.07
CA LEU A 74 13.07 -24.08 -1.75
C LEU A 74 13.46 -22.75 -1.13
N SER A 75 12.47 -21.95 -0.69
CA SER A 75 12.70 -20.65 -0.09
C SER A 75 11.48 -20.20 0.71
N MET A 76 11.69 -19.17 1.53
CA MET A 76 10.63 -18.35 2.07
C MET A 76 10.78 -16.92 1.51
N PHE A 77 9.74 -16.42 0.86
CA PHE A 77 9.66 -15.04 0.43
C PHE A 77 8.84 -14.23 1.41
N GLY A 78 9.30 -13.03 1.74
CA GLY A 78 8.57 -12.06 2.52
C GLY A 78 8.38 -10.77 1.73
N LEU A 79 7.25 -10.09 1.90
CA LEU A 79 6.99 -8.75 1.39
C LEU A 79 6.84 -7.80 2.58
N GLU A 80 7.41 -6.61 2.44
CA GLU A 80 7.31 -5.51 3.39
C GLU A 80 6.94 -4.25 2.63
N ASN A 81 5.76 -3.70 2.90
CA ASN A 81 5.19 -2.60 2.14
C ASN A 81 5.47 -1.25 2.79
N GLN A 82 6.03 -0.32 2.03
CA GLN A 82 6.41 0.99 2.51
C GLN A 82 5.87 2.11 1.62
N THR A 83 5.21 3.10 2.21
CA THR A 83 4.78 4.32 1.50
C THR A 83 5.68 5.52 1.78
N LYS A 84 6.53 5.41 2.81
CA LYS A 84 7.53 6.42 3.18
C LYS A 84 8.84 5.71 3.49
N PRO A 85 10.00 6.32 3.14
CA PRO A 85 11.29 5.78 3.53
C PRO A 85 11.43 5.70 5.06
N GLU A 86 11.90 4.57 5.55
CA GLU A 86 12.13 4.30 6.98
C GLU A 86 13.60 4.00 7.24
N LYS A 87 14.20 4.77 8.16
CA LYS A 87 15.64 4.69 8.45
C LYS A 87 16.07 3.32 8.97
N LEU A 88 15.25 2.67 9.80
CA LEU A 88 15.59 1.41 10.45
C LEU A 88 15.15 0.16 9.65
N MET A 89 14.71 0.33 8.41
CA MET A 89 14.23 -0.78 7.58
C MET A 89 15.27 -1.90 7.42
N PRO A 90 16.58 -1.64 7.19
CA PRO A 90 17.56 -2.72 7.11
C PRO A 90 17.64 -3.58 8.39
N LEU A 91 17.52 -2.97 9.58
CA LEU A 91 17.48 -3.72 10.85
C LEU A 91 16.19 -4.53 11.02
N ARG A 92 15.07 -4.00 10.57
CA ARG A 92 13.78 -4.73 10.61
C ARG A 92 13.85 -5.98 9.75
N VAL A 93 14.28 -5.83 8.50
CA VAL A 93 14.39 -6.97 7.56
C VAL A 93 15.40 -7.99 8.06
N PHE A 94 16.58 -7.54 8.51
CA PHE A 94 17.58 -8.43 9.13
C PHE A 94 17.00 -9.22 10.32
N GLY A 95 16.24 -8.54 11.19
CA GLY A 95 15.57 -9.16 12.32
C GLY A 95 14.55 -10.23 11.91
N TYR A 96 13.76 -9.97 10.87
CA TYR A 96 12.80 -10.94 10.33
C TYR A 96 13.48 -12.17 9.73
N ASP A 97 14.50 -11.96 8.89
CA ASP A 97 15.22 -13.05 8.25
C ASP A 97 15.98 -13.87 9.28
N GLY A 98 16.64 -13.21 10.24
CA GLY A 98 17.32 -13.87 11.36
C GLY A 98 16.39 -14.68 12.24
N ALA A 99 15.20 -14.18 12.53
CA ALA A 99 14.20 -14.93 13.32
C ALA A 99 13.78 -16.23 12.63
N GLU A 100 13.57 -16.21 11.33
CA GLU A 100 13.22 -17.41 10.56
C GLU A 100 14.37 -18.42 10.54
N TYR A 101 15.62 -17.97 10.34
CA TYR A 101 16.77 -18.87 10.43
C TYR A 101 16.91 -19.50 11.82
N VAL A 102 16.65 -18.75 12.89
CA VAL A 102 16.63 -19.31 14.26
C VAL A 102 15.52 -20.33 14.42
N GLN A 103 14.34 -20.11 13.85
CA GLN A 103 13.25 -21.10 13.88
C GLN A 103 13.62 -22.39 13.12
N GLN A 104 14.25 -22.26 11.96
CA GLN A 104 14.76 -23.41 11.21
C GLN A 104 15.83 -24.18 12.01
N ALA A 105 16.68 -23.49 12.77
CA ALA A 105 17.69 -24.13 13.62
C ALA A 105 17.08 -24.91 14.80
N LYS A 106 16.00 -24.40 15.42
CA LYS A 106 15.30 -25.07 16.52
C LYS A 106 14.63 -26.39 16.12
N LYS A 107 14.36 -26.59 14.83
CA LYS A 107 13.81 -27.85 14.29
C LYS A 107 14.91 -28.89 14.02
N GLU A 108 15.92 -29.01 14.92
CA GLU A 108 17.10 -29.85 14.73
C GLU A 108 16.80 -31.35 14.52
N ASN A 109 15.65 -31.84 15.01
CA ASN A 109 15.23 -33.24 14.84
C ASN A 109 14.48 -33.48 13.51
N SER A 110 14.25 -32.44 12.69
CA SER A 110 13.63 -32.62 11.37
C SER A 110 14.71 -32.90 10.33
N LYS A 111 14.52 -33.96 9.54
CA LYS A 111 15.31 -34.22 8.33
C LYS A 111 15.10 -33.17 7.22
N GLU A 112 14.41 -32.06 7.55
CA GLU A 112 14.11 -31.00 6.61
C GLU A 112 15.36 -30.20 6.26
N THR A 113 15.60 -30.04 4.97
CA THR A 113 16.66 -29.17 4.46
C THR A 113 16.38 -27.71 4.84
N LYS A 114 17.42 -26.99 5.30
CA LYS A 114 17.32 -25.55 5.55
C LYS A 114 17.15 -24.82 4.22
N TYR A 115 16.39 -23.75 4.23
CA TYR A 115 16.05 -22.96 3.04
C TYR A 115 16.37 -21.49 3.24
N PRO A 116 16.72 -20.77 2.16
CA PRO A 116 16.97 -19.33 2.21
C PRO A 116 15.69 -18.55 2.52
N VAL A 117 15.89 -17.40 3.17
CA VAL A 117 14.84 -16.42 3.45
C VAL A 117 15.15 -15.17 2.65
N ILE A 118 14.18 -14.70 1.88
CA ILE A 118 14.33 -13.55 0.99
C ILE A 118 13.18 -12.59 1.26
N THR A 119 13.48 -11.44 1.84
CA THR A 119 12.49 -10.38 2.07
C THR A 119 12.66 -9.26 1.06
N LEU A 120 11.58 -8.89 0.37
CA LEU A 120 11.49 -7.77 -0.54
C LEU A 120 10.82 -6.60 0.16
N VAL A 121 11.41 -5.42 0.06
CA VAL A 121 10.81 -4.16 0.50
C VAL A 121 10.22 -3.48 -0.71
N LEU A 122 8.89 -3.38 -0.78
CA LEU A 122 8.16 -2.72 -1.85
C LEU A 122 7.88 -1.28 -1.44
N TYR A 123 8.51 -0.33 -2.10
CA TYR A 123 8.32 1.08 -1.86
C TYR A 123 7.35 1.68 -2.87
N PHE A 124 6.20 2.17 -2.38
CA PHE A 124 5.11 2.72 -3.19
C PHE A 124 5.11 4.25 -3.27
N GLY A 125 6.12 4.92 -2.69
CA GLY A 125 6.23 6.38 -2.81
C GLY A 125 6.56 6.79 -4.24
N TYR A 126 5.75 7.68 -4.82
CA TYR A 126 5.96 8.21 -6.18
C TYR A 126 6.44 9.67 -6.21
N ASN A 127 6.38 10.39 -5.08
CA ASN A 127 6.82 11.79 -5.00
C ASN A 127 8.33 11.95 -4.78
N CYS A 128 8.97 10.97 -4.15
CA CYS A 128 10.41 10.94 -3.92
C CYS A 128 10.95 9.52 -3.96
N ARG A 129 12.21 9.37 -4.33
CA ARG A 129 12.92 8.09 -4.23
C ARG A 129 13.22 7.75 -2.78
N TRP A 130 13.54 6.49 -2.55
CA TRP A 130 14.06 6.06 -1.25
C TRP A 130 15.38 6.78 -0.93
N ASN A 131 15.41 7.48 0.19
CA ASN A 131 16.53 8.32 0.64
C ASN A 131 17.03 7.96 2.03
N GLN A 132 16.70 6.76 2.52
CA GLN A 132 17.18 6.24 3.80
C GLN A 132 18.16 5.08 3.57
N PRO A 133 18.92 4.65 4.59
CA PRO A 133 19.85 3.53 4.49
C PRO A 133 19.20 2.27 3.89
N LYS A 134 19.95 1.57 3.03
CA LYS A 134 19.56 0.31 2.36
C LYS A 134 20.32 -0.90 2.90
N SER A 135 21.33 -0.64 3.74
CA SER A 135 22.14 -1.69 4.36
C SER A 135 22.53 -1.33 5.80
N LEU A 136 23.09 -2.31 6.52
CA LEU A 136 23.64 -2.04 7.85
C LEU A 136 24.86 -1.12 7.77
N PHE A 137 25.67 -1.21 6.73
CA PHE A 137 26.83 -0.33 6.56
C PHE A 137 26.44 1.13 6.35
N GLU A 138 25.34 1.39 5.67
CA GLU A 138 24.81 2.74 5.49
C GLU A 138 24.13 3.28 6.77
N LEU A 139 23.70 2.39 7.65
CA LEU A 139 22.96 2.76 8.86
C LEU A 139 23.86 2.97 10.08
N LEU A 140 24.91 2.15 10.20
CA LEU A 140 25.78 2.09 11.37
C LEU A 140 26.97 3.03 11.22
N ASP A 141 27.36 3.67 12.32
CA ASP A 141 28.63 4.37 12.41
C ASP A 141 29.73 3.34 12.75
N ILE A 142 30.54 3.00 11.75
CA ILE A 142 31.52 1.92 11.84
C ILE A 142 32.93 2.48 11.76
N ASP A 143 33.74 2.30 12.83
CA ASP A 143 35.16 2.60 12.80
C ASP A 143 35.85 1.74 11.73
N GLU A 144 36.68 2.33 10.86
CA GLU A 144 37.33 1.66 9.74
C GLU A 144 38.21 0.46 10.17
N ARG A 145 38.70 0.46 11.41
CA ARG A 145 39.53 -0.66 11.96
C ARG A 145 38.73 -1.90 12.24
N ILE A 146 37.43 -1.78 12.55
CA ILE A 146 36.53 -2.90 12.83
C ILE A 146 35.65 -3.27 11.64
N LYS A 147 35.54 -2.43 10.65
CA LYS A 147 34.71 -2.61 9.45
C LYS A 147 34.95 -3.95 8.73
N PRO A 148 36.18 -4.48 8.60
CA PRO A 148 36.44 -5.78 8.01
C PRO A 148 35.79 -6.97 8.77
N TYR A 149 35.42 -6.78 10.03
CA TYR A 149 34.81 -7.81 10.89
C TYR A 149 33.28 -7.66 11.01
N VAL A 150 32.72 -6.62 10.42
CA VAL A 150 31.27 -6.40 10.41
C VAL A 150 30.69 -6.96 9.12
N ASN A 151 29.69 -7.83 9.24
CA ASN A 151 28.95 -8.30 8.06
C ASN A 151 27.90 -7.26 7.65
N ASP A 152 27.91 -6.88 6.39
CA ASP A 152 26.84 -6.05 5.85
C ASP A 152 25.60 -6.90 5.52
N PHE A 153 24.44 -6.35 5.80
CA PHE A 153 23.17 -6.90 5.36
C PHE A 153 22.48 -5.85 4.49
N LYS A 154 22.25 -6.19 3.23
CA LYS A 154 21.54 -5.36 2.24
C LYS A 154 20.12 -5.85 2.07
N MET A 155 19.16 -4.96 2.22
CA MET A 155 17.76 -5.28 1.92
C MET A 155 17.50 -5.27 0.41
N ASN A 156 16.55 -6.08 -0.05
CA ASN A 156 16.09 -6.09 -1.43
C ASN A 156 14.99 -5.04 -1.61
N LEU A 157 15.39 -3.81 -1.92
CA LEU A 157 14.47 -2.68 -2.09
C LEU A 157 14.03 -2.56 -3.56
N PHE A 158 12.72 -2.50 -3.77
CA PHE A 158 12.09 -2.24 -5.05
C PHE A 158 11.22 -0.99 -4.98
N GLU A 159 11.61 0.05 -5.70
CA GLU A 159 10.90 1.32 -5.81
C GLU A 159 9.88 1.20 -6.95
N ILE A 160 8.66 0.77 -6.67
CA ILE A 160 7.67 0.35 -7.69
C ILE A 160 7.34 1.49 -8.66
N ALA A 161 7.14 2.71 -8.17
CA ALA A 161 6.88 3.87 -9.02
C ALA A 161 8.06 4.23 -9.96
N TYR A 162 9.25 3.71 -9.68
CA TYR A 162 10.50 4.05 -10.40
C TYR A 162 11.03 2.88 -11.24
N LEU A 163 10.26 1.80 -11.36
CA LEU A 163 10.53 0.75 -12.33
C LEU A 163 10.42 1.31 -13.75
N ASP A 164 11.21 0.75 -14.66
CA ASP A 164 11.10 1.06 -16.08
C ASP A 164 9.77 0.55 -16.65
N ARG A 165 9.25 1.20 -17.70
CA ARG A 165 7.96 0.84 -18.29
C ARG A 165 7.93 -0.63 -18.72
N GLU A 166 8.99 -1.11 -19.33
CA GLU A 166 9.13 -2.52 -19.73
C GLU A 166 8.97 -3.48 -18.55
N LYS A 167 9.51 -3.11 -17.38
CA LYS A 167 9.40 -3.92 -16.15
C LYS A 167 7.96 -3.93 -15.62
N ILE A 168 7.29 -2.79 -15.65
CA ILE A 168 5.88 -2.67 -15.24
C ILE A 168 5.00 -3.53 -16.15
N ASP A 169 5.23 -3.53 -17.46
CA ASP A 169 4.44 -4.29 -18.42
C ASP A 169 4.64 -5.81 -18.32
N MET A 170 5.64 -6.26 -17.55
CA MET A 170 5.81 -7.68 -17.23
C MET A 170 4.79 -8.20 -16.21
N PHE A 171 4.25 -7.35 -15.33
CA PHE A 171 3.20 -7.78 -14.38
C PHE A 171 1.94 -8.23 -15.13
N LYS A 172 1.31 -9.30 -14.66
CA LYS A 172 0.13 -9.92 -15.27
C LYS A 172 -1.07 -10.00 -14.33
N SER A 173 -0.84 -9.77 -13.04
CA SER A 173 -1.89 -9.71 -12.02
C SER A 173 -2.41 -8.28 -11.84
N ASP A 174 -3.38 -8.10 -10.93
CA ASP A 174 -3.89 -6.77 -10.57
C ASP A 174 -2.79 -5.83 -10.03
N PHE A 175 -1.63 -6.36 -9.65
CA PHE A 175 -0.47 -5.55 -9.26
C PHE A 175 0.02 -4.65 -10.41
N TRP A 176 -0.20 -5.04 -11.67
CA TRP A 176 0.08 -4.19 -12.84
C TRP A 176 -0.66 -2.84 -12.73
N ILE A 177 -1.95 -2.87 -12.36
CA ILE A 177 -2.77 -1.67 -12.26
C ILE A 177 -2.18 -0.70 -11.22
N LEU A 178 -1.76 -1.23 -10.07
CA LEU A 178 -1.11 -0.46 -9.03
C LEU A 178 0.23 0.12 -9.51
N ALA A 179 1.08 -0.70 -10.12
CA ALA A 179 2.38 -0.27 -10.61
C ALA A 179 2.25 0.79 -11.71
N ASP A 180 1.30 0.62 -12.64
CA ASP A 180 0.99 1.57 -13.70
C ASP A 180 0.46 2.90 -13.13
N TYR A 181 -0.46 2.84 -12.17
CA TYR A 181 -0.94 4.02 -11.47
C TYR A 181 0.22 4.83 -10.86
N LEU A 182 1.10 4.16 -10.11
CA LEU A 182 2.22 4.82 -9.44
C LEU A 182 3.21 5.43 -10.44
N TYR A 183 3.47 4.73 -11.53
CA TYR A 183 4.33 5.20 -12.61
C TYR A 183 3.76 6.46 -13.26
N GLN A 184 2.48 6.44 -13.65
CA GLN A 184 1.82 7.58 -14.29
C GLN A 184 1.75 8.78 -13.34
N MET A 185 1.38 8.56 -12.07
CA MET A 185 1.37 9.62 -11.06
C MET A 185 2.74 10.27 -10.85
N ARG A 186 3.82 9.49 -10.97
CA ARG A 186 5.17 10.03 -10.90
C ARG A 186 5.52 10.86 -12.14
N VAL A 187 5.22 10.34 -13.33
CA VAL A 187 5.66 10.94 -14.62
C VAL A 187 4.73 12.08 -15.04
N ASN A 188 3.43 11.82 -15.06
CA ASN A 188 2.42 12.70 -15.65
C ASN A 188 1.71 13.56 -14.60
N LYS A 189 1.81 13.22 -13.32
CA LYS A 189 0.98 13.79 -12.21
C LYS A 189 -0.52 13.55 -12.40
N ASP A 190 -0.86 12.60 -13.25
CA ASP A 190 -2.20 12.21 -13.61
C ASP A 190 -2.24 10.73 -13.95
N TYR A 191 -3.43 10.11 -13.88
CA TYR A 191 -3.60 8.70 -14.18
C TYR A 191 -4.73 8.48 -15.18
N VAL A 192 -4.38 7.92 -16.31
CA VAL A 192 -5.32 7.45 -17.33
C VAL A 192 -5.44 5.94 -17.20
N ALA A 193 -6.59 5.47 -16.76
CA ALA A 193 -6.86 4.06 -16.59
C ALA A 193 -6.97 3.32 -17.93
N GLY A 194 -6.53 2.05 -17.94
CA GLY A 194 -6.80 1.12 -19.03
C GLY A 194 -8.08 0.30 -18.79
N ASP A 195 -8.50 -0.43 -19.82
CA ASP A 195 -9.69 -1.32 -19.79
C ASP A 195 -9.37 -2.70 -19.21
N THR A 196 -8.30 -2.83 -18.45
CA THR A 196 -7.91 -4.10 -17.81
C THR A 196 -8.96 -4.49 -16.78
N VAL A 197 -9.49 -5.72 -16.92
CA VAL A 197 -10.45 -6.29 -15.97
C VAL A 197 -9.74 -6.63 -14.68
N ILE A 198 -10.29 -6.17 -13.56
CA ILE A 198 -9.78 -6.40 -12.21
C ILE A 198 -10.30 -7.74 -11.71
N LYS A 199 -9.43 -8.59 -11.23
CA LYS A 199 -9.76 -9.88 -10.63
C LYS A 199 -10.11 -9.76 -9.15
N HIS A 200 -9.33 -8.98 -8.40
CA HIS A 200 -9.45 -8.76 -6.95
C HIS A 200 -9.92 -7.33 -6.67
N VAL A 201 -11.16 -7.02 -7.06
CA VAL A 201 -11.70 -5.65 -7.09
C VAL A 201 -11.66 -4.99 -5.72
N ASP A 202 -12.19 -5.66 -4.70
CA ASP A 202 -12.33 -5.09 -3.35
C ASP A 202 -10.94 -4.75 -2.78
N GLU A 203 -9.99 -5.68 -2.89
CA GLU A 203 -8.65 -5.55 -2.33
C GLU A 203 -7.83 -4.49 -3.09
N LEU A 204 -7.94 -4.43 -4.41
CA LEU A 204 -7.27 -3.40 -5.19
C LEU A 204 -7.81 -2.00 -4.84
N LEU A 205 -9.13 -1.81 -4.77
CA LEU A 205 -9.73 -0.51 -4.46
C LEU A 205 -9.44 -0.08 -3.02
N MET A 206 -9.40 -1.01 -2.08
CA MET A 206 -8.98 -0.72 -0.72
C MET A 206 -7.50 -0.29 -0.68
N LEU A 207 -6.62 -0.97 -1.43
CA LEU A 207 -5.22 -0.60 -1.55
C LEU A 207 -5.06 0.80 -2.17
N MET A 208 -5.80 1.10 -3.24
CA MET A 208 -5.84 2.44 -3.85
C MET A 208 -6.28 3.49 -2.83
N THR A 209 -7.34 3.22 -2.04
CA THR A 209 -7.78 4.11 -0.95
C THR A 209 -6.65 4.36 0.06
N ALA A 210 -5.99 3.31 0.51
CA ALA A 210 -4.92 3.41 1.50
C ALA A 210 -3.72 4.24 1.00
N MET A 211 -3.38 4.12 -0.27
CA MET A 211 -2.24 4.81 -0.88
C MET A 211 -2.53 6.28 -1.21
N THR A 212 -3.71 6.55 -1.77
CA THR A 212 -4.10 7.90 -2.21
C THR A 212 -4.74 8.71 -1.10
N ARG A 213 -5.27 8.05 -0.07
CA ARG A 213 -6.19 8.61 0.93
C ARG A 213 -7.48 9.13 0.32
N ASP A 214 -7.86 8.62 -0.83
CA ASP A 214 -9.10 8.95 -1.51
C ASP A 214 -10.17 7.88 -1.19
N TYR A 215 -11.02 8.19 -0.23
CA TYR A 215 -12.10 7.29 0.22
C TYR A 215 -13.22 7.09 -0.82
N ARG A 216 -13.14 7.77 -1.98
CA ARG A 216 -14.08 7.52 -3.08
C ARG A 216 -13.88 6.13 -3.67
N PHE A 217 -12.64 5.60 -3.68
CA PHE A 217 -12.36 4.23 -4.09
C PHE A 217 -13.07 3.22 -3.20
N GLU A 218 -12.96 3.34 -1.87
CA GLU A 218 -13.65 2.47 -0.92
C GLU A 218 -15.18 2.49 -1.10
N LYS A 219 -15.76 3.66 -1.30
CA LYS A 219 -17.20 3.79 -1.56
C LYS A 219 -17.63 3.11 -2.86
N THR A 220 -16.75 3.08 -3.87
CA THR A 220 -17.03 2.44 -5.16
C THR A 220 -17.11 0.92 -5.04
N ILE A 221 -16.43 0.30 -4.07
CA ILE A 221 -16.50 -1.16 -3.81
C ILE A 221 -17.96 -1.63 -3.73
N ASN A 222 -18.78 -0.94 -2.93
CA ASN A 222 -20.18 -1.33 -2.74
C ASN A 222 -21.03 -1.23 -4.03
N GLU A 223 -20.65 -0.38 -4.97
CA GLU A 223 -21.37 -0.16 -6.23
C GLU A 223 -20.98 -1.14 -7.32
N VAL A 224 -19.76 -1.66 -7.25
CA VAL A 224 -19.25 -2.65 -8.22
C VAL A 224 -19.35 -4.08 -7.71
N LYS A 225 -19.69 -4.25 -6.45
CA LYS A 225 -19.80 -5.57 -5.81
C LYS A 225 -20.80 -6.44 -6.55
N GLY A 226 -20.33 -7.63 -6.93
CA GLY A 226 -21.14 -8.61 -7.66
C GLY A 226 -21.28 -8.33 -9.17
N LYS A 227 -20.60 -7.34 -9.71
CA LYS A 227 -20.48 -7.14 -11.15
C LYS A 227 -19.39 -8.05 -11.72
N GLU A 228 -19.66 -8.58 -12.90
CA GLU A 228 -18.64 -9.23 -13.73
C GLU A 228 -17.90 -8.16 -14.53
N HIS A 229 -16.59 -8.34 -14.74
CA HIS A 229 -15.76 -7.49 -15.61
C HIS A 229 -15.62 -6.01 -15.20
N VAL A 230 -15.36 -5.74 -13.92
CA VAL A 230 -15.04 -4.37 -13.44
C VAL A 230 -13.67 -3.96 -13.96
N THR A 231 -13.56 -2.75 -14.53
CA THR A 231 -12.30 -2.15 -14.99
C THR A 231 -11.94 -0.88 -14.21
N MET A 232 -10.66 -0.47 -14.26
CA MET A 232 -10.26 0.80 -13.63
C MET A 232 -10.89 2.02 -14.29
N CYS A 233 -11.17 2.00 -15.60
CA CYS A 233 -11.94 3.06 -16.26
C CYS A 233 -13.32 3.23 -15.60
N GLU A 234 -14.09 2.13 -15.45
CA GLU A 234 -15.40 2.17 -14.79
C GLU A 234 -15.31 2.69 -13.34
N VAL A 235 -14.26 2.29 -12.62
CA VAL A 235 -14.02 2.75 -11.24
C VAL A 235 -13.74 4.25 -11.21
N LEU A 236 -12.88 4.77 -12.09
CA LEU A 236 -12.55 6.20 -12.15
C LEU A 236 -13.73 7.05 -12.57
N ASP A 237 -14.52 6.63 -13.58
CA ASP A 237 -15.73 7.32 -14.00
C ASP A 237 -16.69 7.53 -12.82
N ARG A 238 -16.83 6.52 -11.94
CA ARG A 238 -17.66 6.63 -10.73
C ARG A 238 -17.06 7.55 -9.69
N VAL A 239 -15.73 7.51 -9.52
CA VAL A 239 -15.01 8.40 -8.61
C VAL A 239 -15.15 9.85 -9.07
N GLU A 240 -15.01 10.10 -10.37
CA GLU A 240 -15.16 11.42 -10.98
C GLU A 240 -16.60 11.95 -10.88
N ALA A 241 -17.59 11.13 -11.25
CA ALA A 241 -19.01 11.49 -11.15
C ALA A 241 -19.38 11.93 -9.72
N ARG A 242 -18.89 11.24 -8.71
CA ARG A 242 -19.08 11.66 -7.31
C ARG A 242 -18.35 12.95 -6.96
N GLY A 243 -17.17 13.17 -7.53
CA GLY A 243 -16.43 14.42 -7.36
C GLY A 243 -17.22 15.59 -7.90
N ILE A 244 -17.78 15.45 -9.09
CA ILE A 244 -18.61 16.46 -9.76
C ILE A 244 -19.87 16.72 -8.94
N GLU A 245 -20.60 15.68 -8.52
CA GLU A 245 -21.84 15.84 -7.74
C GLU A 245 -21.58 16.53 -6.40
N LYS A 246 -20.53 16.12 -5.69
CA LYS A 246 -20.13 16.77 -4.43
C LYS A 246 -19.76 18.24 -4.65
N GLY A 247 -18.96 18.53 -5.68
CA GLY A 247 -18.59 19.90 -6.01
C GLY A 247 -19.80 20.75 -6.38
N ARG A 248 -20.77 20.16 -7.09
CA ARG A 248 -22.04 20.82 -7.41
C ARG A 248 -22.87 21.12 -6.16
N GLU A 249 -23.02 20.17 -5.25
CA GLU A 249 -23.75 20.36 -3.98
C GLU A 249 -23.09 21.46 -3.13
N GLU A 250 -21.77 21.43 -3.00
CA GLU A 250 -21.00 22.43 -2.27
C GLU A 250 -21.13 23.80 -2.91
N GLY A 251 -21.03 23.90 -4.24
CA GLY A 251 -21.19 25.16 -4.98
C GLY A 251 -22.60 25.77 -4.87
N ILE A 252 -23.64 24.92 -4.90
CA ILE A 252 -25.03 25.38 -4.67
C ILE A 252 -25.17 25.91 -3.25
N LYS A 253 -24.62 25.21 -2.26
CA LYS A 253 -24.67 25.61 -0.86
C LYS A 253 -23.94 26.93 -0.63
N GLU A 254 -22.72 27.08 -1.14
CA GLU A 254 -21.96 28.33 -1.04
C GLU A 254 -22.68 29.49 -1.77
N GLY A 255 -23.15 29.24 -2.97
CA GLY A 255 -23.93 30.24 -3.72
C GLY A 255 -25.18 30.72 -2.96
N THR A 256 -25.92 29.79 -2.36
CA THR A 256 -27.07 30.08 -1.53
C THR A 256 -26.70 30.94 -0.31
N VAL A 257 -25.64 30.56 0.40
CA VAL A 257 -25.13 31.29 1.57
C VAL A 257 -24.71 32.70 1.17
N ASN A 258 -23.97 32.85 0.07
CA ASN A 258 -23.50 34.16 -0.43
C ASN A 258 -24.66 35.09 -0.80
N VAL A 259 -25.71 34.59 -1.46
CA VAL A 259 -26.91 35.35 -1.75
C VAL A 259 -27.62 35.80 -0.48
N LEU A 260 -27.76 34.89 0.51
CA LEU A 260 -28.39 35.22 1.79
C LEU A 260 -27.59 36.25 2.57
N ILE A 261 -26.26 36.19 2.53
CA ILE A 261 -25.36 37.20 3.13
C ILE A 261 -25.62 38.57 2.49
N SER A 262 -25.69 38.62 1.15
CA SER A 262 -25.99 39.88 0.43
C SER A 262 -27.32 40.46 0.89
N LEU A 263 -28.38 39.65 0.93
CA LEU A 263 -29.70 40.09 1.38
C LEU A 263 -29.73 40.58 2.84
N VAL A 264 -28.92 40.00 3.72
CA VAL A 264 -28.77 40.50 5.08
C VAL A 264 -28.03 41.83 5.11
N LYS A 265 -26.93 41.96 4.34
CA LYS A 265 -26.18 43.24 4.24
C LYS A 265 -27.02 44.38 3.66
N ASP A 266 -27.90 44.04 2.71
CA ASP A 266 -28.84 45.01 2.09
C ASP A 266 -30.03 45.31 3.00
N GLY A 267 -30.13 44.72 4.19
CA GLY A 267 -31.21 44.91 5.14
C GLY A 267 -32.56 44.32 4.73
N ILE A 268 -32.56 43.42 3.74
CA ILE A 268 -33.78 42.77 3.19
C ILE A 268 -34.16 41.55 4.06
N LEU A 269 -33.21 40.83 4.63
CA LEU A 269 -33.45 39.69 5.51
C LEU A 269 -32.79 39.88 6.88
N SER A 270 -33.44 39.34 7.92
CA SER A 270 -32.80 39.19 9.24
C SER A 270 -31.77 38.07 9.21
N ILE A 271 -30.76 38.12 10.11
CA ILE A 271 -29.78 37.06 10.27
C ILE A 271 -30.49 35.74 10.60
N ALA A 272 -31.51 35.75 11.46
CA ALA A 272 -32.29 34.58 11.85
C ALA A 272 -33.00 33.94 10.64
N ASP A 273 -33.65 34.73 9.80
CA ASP A 273 -34.31 34.22 8.60
C ASP A 273 -33.32 33.68 7.56
N ALA A 274 -32.18 34.35 7.40
CA ALA A 274 -31.12 33.90 6.49
C ALA A 274 -30.50 32.58 6.96
N ALA A 275 -30.18 32.46 8.24
CA ALA A 275 -29.66 31.22 8.82
C ALA A 275 -30.64 30.05 8.67
N LYS A 276 -31.94 30.31 8.92
CA LYS A 276 -33.00 29.31 8.71
C LYS A 276 -33.08 28.86 7.25
N ARG A 277 -33.00 29.79 6.28
CA ARG A 277 -32.99 29.45 4.83
C ARG A 277 -31.73 28.73 4.40
N ALA A 278 -30.60 29.03 5.02
CA ALA A 278 -29.34 28.35 4.81
C ALA A 278 -29.26 26.97 5.50
N ASN A 279 -30.31 26.60 6.24
CA ASN A 279 -30.37 25.35 7.06
C ASN A 279 -29.19 25.22 8.02
N MET A 280 -28.84 26.32 8.74
CA MET A 280 -27.77 26.36 9.74
C MET A 280 -28.15 27.21 10.96
N SER A 281 -27.37 27.11 12.03
CA SER A 281 -27.58 27.96 13.20
C SER A 281 -27.17 29.42 12.91
N GLU A 282 -27.79 30.39 13.62
CA GLU A 282 -27.42 31.80 13.51
C GLU A 282 -25.94 32.05 13.81
N GLU A 283 -25.40 31.34 14.82
CA GLU A 283 -24.00 31.44 15.20
C GLU A 283 -23.08 31.05 14.03
N ASN A 284 -23.39 29.96 13.34
CA ASN A 284 -22.63 29.50 12.18
C ASN A 284 -22.79 30.47 11.01
N PHE A 285 -23.99 30.99 10.74
CA PHE A 285 -24.22 31.93 9.68
C PHE A 285 -23.46 33.26 9.89
N ILE A 286 -23.39 33.75 11.11
CA ILE A 286 -22.61 34.96 11.48
C ILE A 286 -21.13 34.81 11.14
N GLN A 287 -20.56 33.60 11.20
CA GLN A 287 -19.17 33.40 10.84
C GLN A 287 -18.87 33.64 9.35
N TYR A 288 -19.88 33.46 8.48
CA TYR A 288 -19.77 33.76 7.03
C TYR A 288 -19.96 35.24 6.70
N ILE A 289 -20.56 36.02 7.59
CA ILE A 289 -20.77 37.45 7.39
C ILE A 289 -19.52 38.28 7.74
N LYS A 290 -18.67 37.75 8.64
CA LYS A 290 -17.43 38.39 9.04
C LYS A 290 -16.37 38.26 7.96
#